data_4f114e326279b4189a957583a339fc9e
#
_entry.id   4f114e326279b4189a957583a339fc9e
#
_cell.length_a   1.000
_cell.length_b   1.000
_cell.length_c   1.000
_cell.angle_alpha   90.00
_cell.angle_beta   90.00
_cell.angle_gamma   90.00
#
_symmetry.space_group_name_H-M   'P 1'
#
loop_
_entity.id
_entity.type
_entity.pdbx_description
1 polymer ?
#
loop_
_entity_poly.entity_id
_entity_poly.type
_entity_poly.pdbx_seq_one_letter_code
_entity_poly.pdbx_strand_id
1 'polypeptide(L)'
;MARTHVALRALLFSSLLFGCAQEQATVTPDGRVHGVITQVTDGDTIAVRFGGTTEKIRLIGVDTPETKHPTKPVGCWGPEASAHTTALLPPGTDVYIVRDVEARDKYKRLLAYIYRTADDLFVNRELLAGGWGVLLSIEHNIKFETDFAAASYSAQQANLGLWAHCRG
;
A
#
# COMPACT_ATOMS: atom_id res chain seq x y z
N MET A 1 46.42 -37.23 -58.90
CA MET A 1 45.58 -37.62 -57.75
C MET A 1 45.47 -36.40 -56.82
N ALA A 2 44.37 -35.63 -56.94
CA ALA A 2 44.15 -34.43 -56.16
C ALA A 2 43.18 -34.76 -55.00
N ARG A 3 43.61 -34.54 -53.75
CA ARG A 3 42.77 -34.69 -52.56
C ARG A 3 42.20 -33.33 -52.18
N THR A 4 40.90 -33.16 -52.35
CA THR A 4 40.10 -31.98 -51.93
C THR A 4 39.77 -32.10 -50.42
N HIS A 5 40.27 -31.17 -49.61
CA HIS A 5 39.87 -31.03 -48.20
C HIS A 5 38.65 -30.12 -48.11
N VAL A 6 37.52 -30.71 -47.72
CA VAL A 6 36.30 -29.96 -47.37
C VAL A 6 36.41 -29.55 -45.90
N ALA A 7 36.54 -28.23 -45.65
CA ALA A 7 36.51 -27.65 -44.31
C ALA A 7 35.08 -27.44 -43.87
N LEU A 8 34.62 -28.21 -42.87
CA LEU A 8 33.32 -28.08 -42.22
C LEU A 8 33.38 -26.91 -41.21
N ARG A 9 32.77 -25.79 -41.55
CA ARG A 9 32.60 -24.66 -40.62
C ARG A 9 31.41 -24.94 -39.69
N ALA A 10 31.70 -25.25 -38.43
CA ALA A 10 30.69 -25.30 -37.36
C ALA A 10 30.24 -23.89 -36.98
N LEU A 11 28.98 -23.53 -37.26
CA LEU A 11 28.31 -22.33 -36.79
C LEU A 11 27.84 -22.57 -35.33
N LEU A 12 28.58 -21.99 -34.38
CA LEU A 12 28.15 -21.91 -33.00
C LEU A 12 27.00 -20.91 -32.86
N PHE A 13 25.77 -21.42 -32.74
CA PHE A 13 24.58 -20.64 -32.40
C PHE A 13 24.64 -20.37 -30.90
N SER A 14 25.11 -19.18 -30.51
CA SER A 14 25.05 -18.69 -29.12
C SER A 14 23.61 -18.26 -28.79
N SER A 15 22.85 -19.14 -28.15
CA SER A 15 21.52 -18.85 -27.66
C SER A 15 21.63 -17.92 -26.45
N LEU A 16 21.39 -16.63 -26.63
CA LEU A 16 21.20 -15.67 -25.56
C LEU A 16 19.89 -16.00 -24.86
N LEU A 17 19.94 -16.72 -23.74
CA LEU A 17 18.85 -16.88 -22.82
C LEU A 17 18.61 -15.52 -22.11
N PHE A 18 17.68 -14.73 -22.62
CA PHE A 18 17.08 -13.60 -21.87
C PHE A 18 16.26 -14.22 -20.73
N GLY A 19 16.90 -14.46 -19.60
CA GLY A 19 16.20 -14.79 -18.37
C GLY A 19 15.42 -13.55 -17.91
N CYS A 20 14.08 -13.59 -17.96
CA CYS A 20 13.25 -12.67 -17.21
C CYS A 20 13.59 -12.84 -15.72
N ALA A 21 14.40 -11.93 -15.17
CA ALA A 21 14.60 -11.84 -13.74
C ALA A 21 13.28 -11.42 -13.12
N GLN A 22 12.61 -12.36 -12.46
CA GLN A 22 11.39 -12.08 -11.71
C GLN A 22 11.81 -11.26 -10.48
N GLU A 23 11.36 -10.01 -10.41
CA GLU A 23 11.61 -9.11 -9.28
C GLU A 23 10.97 -9.74 -8.03
N GLN A 24 11.79 -10.24 -7.12
CA GLN A 24 11.31 -10.82 -5.86
C GLN A 24 11.04 -9.71 -4.85
N ALA A 25 9.97 -9.86 -4.06
CA ALA A 25 9.70 -8.93 -2.98
C ALA A 25 10.82 -8.96 -1.94
N THR A 26 11.39 -7.81 -1.63
CA THR A 26 12.39 -7.68 -0.56
C THR A 26 11.67 -7.73 0.79
N VAL A 27 12.09 -8.66 1.65
CA VAL A 27 11.56 -8.84 3.00
C VAL A 27 12.64 -8.51 4.00
N THR A 28 12.32 -7.67 4.96
CA THR A 28 13.22 -7.30 6.06
C THR A 28 13.34 -8.45 7.09
N PRO A 29 14.39 -8.48 7.95
CA PRO A 29 14.55 -9.53 8.96
C PRO A 29 13.37 -9.64 9.95
N ASP A 30 12.63 -8.57 10.19
CA ASP A 30 11.42 -8.50 11.01
C ASP A 30 10.14 -8.83 10.24
N GLY A 31 10.25 -9.28 8.99
CA GLY A 31 9.13 -9.76 8.17
C GLY A 31 8.31 -8.68 7.47
N ARG A 32 8.75 -7.41 7.46
CA ARG A 32 8.10 -6.34 6.70
C ARG A 32 8.47 -6.48 5.21
N VAL A 33 7.49 -6.30 4.32
CA VAL A 33 7.71 -6.36 2.87
C VAL A 33 7.93 -4.95 2.34
N HIS A 34 9.05 -4.73 1.64
CA HIS A 34 9.32 -3.45 0.99
C HIS A 34 8.47 -3.29 -0.27
N GLY A 35 7.93 -2.09 -0.48
CA GLY A 35 7.18 -1.72 -1.68
C GLY A 35 7.31 -0.24 -2.00
N VAL A 36 6.83 0.14 -3.18
CA VAL A 36 6.85 1.53 -3.67
C VAL A 36 5.43 1.96 -4.01
N ILE A 37 5.00 3.09 -3.48
CA ILE A 37 3.68 3.68 -3.78
C ILE A 37 3.61 4.00 -5.28
N THR A 38 2.56 3.53 -5.95
CA THR A 38 2.27 3.89 -7.34
C THR A 38 1.12 4.87 -7.46
N GLN A 39 0.15 4.80 -6.52
CA GLN A 39 -1.02 5.68 -6.52
C GLN A 39 -1.70 5.69 -5.15
N VAL A 40 -2.28 6.82 -4.77
CA VAL A 40 -3.32 6.91 -3.75
C VAL A 40 -4.67 6.92 -4.45
N THR A 41 -5.52 5.95 -4.13
CA THR A 41 -6.86 5.81 -4.73
C THR A 41 -7.88 6.61 -3.96
N ASP A 42 -7.84 6.50 -2.62
CA ASP A 42 -8.67 7.22 -1.66
C ASP A 42 -7.90 7.38 -0.35
N GLY A 43 -8.44 8.06 0.64
CA GLY A 43 -7.73 8.33 1.89
C GLY A 43 -7.25 7.07 2.63
N ASP A 44 -7.91 5.94 2.45
CA ASP A 44 -7.59 4.65 3.07
C ASP A 44 -7.21 3.53 2.09
N THR A 45 -7.09 3.85 0.81
CA THR A 45 -6.79 2.86 -0.24
C THR A 45 -5.69 3.35 -1.15
N ILE A 46 -4.60 2.59 -1.20
CA ILE A 46 -3.40 2.88 -1.98
C ILE A 46 -3.08 1.75 -2.96
N ALA A 47 -2.25 2.03 -3.96
CA ALA A 47 -1.65 1.03 -4.83
C ALA A 47 -0.14 1.01 -4.60
N VAL A 48 0.40 -0.19 -4.37
CA VAL A 48 1.82 -0.40 -4.06
C VAL A 48 2.39 -1.46 -4.98
N ARG A 49 3.55 -1.19 -5.55
CA ARG A 49 4.32 -2.15 -6.33
C ARG A 49 5.33 -2.84 -5.44
N PHE A 50 5.32 -4.17 -5.41
CA PHE A 50 6.29 -5.04 -4.75
C PHE A 50 6.30 -6.42 -5.40
N GLY A 51 7.44 -7.11 -5.40
CA GLY A 51 7.59 -8.43 -6.02
C GLY A 51 7.17 -8.47 -7.50
N GLY A 52 7.45 -7.41 -8.25
CA GLY A 52 7.12 -7.30 -9.68
C GLY A 52 5.64 -7.05 -10.00
N THR A 53 4.76 -6.92 -8.99
CA THR A 53 3.32 -6.70 -9.17
C THR A 53 2.84 -5.43 -8.45
N THR A 54 1.73 -4.85 -8.92
CA THR A 54 1.06 -3.74 -8.23
C THR A 54 -0.22 -4.27 -7.60
N GLU A 55 -0.35 -4.08 -6.29
CA GLU A 55 -1.50 -4.49 -5.50
C GLU A 55 -2.25 -3.28 -4.94
N LYS A 56 -3.58 -3.37 -4.92
CA LYS A 56 -4.40 -2.43 -4.15
C LYS A 56 -4.40 -2.85 -2.69
N ILE A 57 -4.06 -1.91 -1.82
CA ILE A 57 -4.01 -2.12 -0.37
C ILE A 57 -5.08 -1.25 0.30
N ARG A 58 -5.92 -1.88 1.11
CA ARG A 58 -6.82 -1.22 2.05
C ARG A 58 -6.14 -1.15 3.41
N LEU A 59 -5.98 0.05 3.93
CA LEU A 59 -5.35 0.29 5.22
C LEU A 59 -6.20 -0.32 6.34
N ILE A 60 -5.62 -1.21 7.14
CA ILE A 60 -6.31 -1.82 8.28
C ILE A 60 -6.57 -0.76 9.35
N GLY A 61 -7.76 -0.80 9.94
CA GLY A 61 -8.13 0.02 11.10
C GLY A 61 -8.58 1.44 10.77
N VAL A 62 -8.49 1.88 9.51
CA VAL A 62 -8.84 3.25 9.09
C VAL A 62 -10.01 3.22 8.13
N ASP A 63 -10.97 4.10 8.30
CA ASP A 63 -12.04 4.35 7.34
C ASP A 63 -12.14 5.86 7.09
N THR A 64 -11.79 6.27 5.88
CA THR A 64 -11.90 7.67 5.47
C THR A 64 -13.22 7.92 4.75
N PRO A 65 -13.77 9.15 4.79
CA PRO A 65 -14.97 9.43 4.03
C PRO A 65 -14.75 9.21 2.53
N GLU A 66 -15.71 8.54 1.89
CA GLU A 66 -15.65 8.10 0.50
C GLU A 66 -15.60 9.27 -0.50
N THR A 67 -14.74 9.20 -1.51
CA THR A 67 -14.61 10.23 -2.55
C THR A 67 -14.97 9.76 -3.96
N LYS A 68 -15.00 8.44 -4.20
CA LYS A 68 -15.07 7.88 -5.57
C LYS A 68 -16.19 6.86 -5.77
N HIS A 69 -17.14 6.77 -4.83
CA HIS A 69 -18.24 5.82 -4.97
C HIS A 69 -19.18 6.26 -6.11
N PRO A 70 -19.54 5.37 -7.08
CA PRO A 70 -20.29 5.75 -8.28
C PRO A 70 -21.71 6.25 -8.00
N THR A 71 -22.30 5.91 -6.85
CA THR A 71 -23.70 6.21 -6.51
C THR A 71 -23.89 6.91 -5.17
N LYS A 72 -22.82 7.16 -4.41
CA LYS A 72 -22.90 7.90 -3.14
C LYS A 72 -22.30 9.29 -3.31
N PRO A 73 -22.82 10.31 -2.61
CA PRO A 73 -22.19 11.62 -2.60
C PRO A 73 -20.79 11.52 -1.97
N VAL A 74 -19.95 12.48 -2.32
CA VAL A 74 -18.64 12.66 -1.70
C VAL A 74 -18.84 12.88 -0.20
N GLY A 75 -18.16 12.09 0.61
CA GLY A 75 -18.22 12.19 2.06
C GLY A 75 -17.60 13.50 2.58
N CYS A 76 -18.17 14.03 3.65
CA CYS A 76 -17.59 15.19 4.32
C CYS A 76 -16.15 14.89 4.73
N TRP A 77 -15.21 15.79 4.46
CA TRP A 77 -13.77 15.63 4.71
C TRP A 77 -13.07 14.53 3.85
N GLY A 78 -13.75 13.93 2.89
CA GLY A 78 -13.17 12.90 2.02
C GLY A 78 -12.08 13.43 1.12
N PRO A 79 -12.29 14.52 0.35
CA PRO A 79 -11.25 15.11 -0.48
C PRO A 79 -10.01 15.51 0.31
N GLU A 80 -10.17 16.06 1.51
CA GLU A 80 -9.10 16.49 2.40
C GLU A 80 -8.31 15.28 2.92
N ALA A 81 -8.99 14.21 3.35
CA ALA A 81 -8.35 12.96 3.76
C ALA A 81 -7.56 12.31 2.62
N SER A 82 -8.13 12.25 1.42
CA SER A 82 -7.46 11.73 0.24
C SER A 82 -6.23 12.57 -0.15
N ALA A 83 -6.34 13.91 -0.08
CA ALA A 83 -5.23 14.83 -0.32
C ALA A 83 -4.12 14.66 0.72
N HIS A 84 -4.48 14.49 2.00
CA HIS A 84 -3.51 14.25 3.07
C HIS A 84 -2.75 12.93 2.86
N THR A 85 -3.45 11.83 2.59
CA THR A 85 -2.80 10.55 2.29
C THR A 85 -1.89 10.66 1.08
N THR A 86 -2.29 11.42 0.05
CA THR A 86 -1.44 11.67 -1.13
C THR A 86 -0.19 12.47 -0.77
N ALA A 87 -0.29 13.44 0.14
CA ALA A 87 0.86 14.20 0.62
C ALA A 87 1.81 13.36 1.50
N LEU A 88 1.27 12.44 2.29
CA LEU A 88 2.07 11.49 3.09
C LEU A 88 2.79 10.46 2.21
N LEU A 89 2.12 9.98 1.17
CA LEU A 89 2.53 8.87 0.32
C LEU A 89 2.46 9.25 -1.18
N PRO A 90 3.20 10.26 -1.64
CA PRO A 90 3.24 10.55 -3.07
C PRO A 90 3.79 9.35 -3.86
N PRO A 91 3.41 9.18 -5.15
CA PRO A 91 3.98 8.14 -6.00
C PRO A 91 5.50 8.16 -5.98
N GLY A 92 6.13 6.98 -5.84
CA GLY A 92 7.56 6.82 -5.66
C GLY A 92 8.01 6.72 -4.19
N THR A 93 7.11 6.93 -3.23
CA THR A 93 7.44 6.75 -1.81
C THR A 93 7.70 5.29 -1.48
N ASP A 94 8.82 5.01 -0.82
CA ASP A 94 9.15 3.70 -0.28
C ASP A 94 8.38 3.43 1.01
N VAL A 95 7.80 2.23 1.11
CA VAL A 95 7.01 1.82 2.28
C VAL A 95 7.35 0.40 2.70
N TYR A 96 7.11 0.11 3.98
CA TYR A 96 7.00 -1.25 4.48
C TYR A 96 5.54 -1.64 4.62
N ILE A 97 5.21 -2.82 4.11
CA ILE A 97 3.89 -3.46 4.17
C ILE A 97 3.93 -4.51 5.26
N VAL A 98 3.07 -4.40 6.25
CA VAL A 98 2.92 -5.36 7.34
C VAL A 98 1.51 -5.93 7.30
N ARG A 99 1.39 -7.25 7.21
CA ARG A 99 0.10 -7.94 7.23
C ARG A 99 -0.29 -8.32 8.65
N ASP A 100 -1.57 -8.59 8.82
CA ASP A 100 -2.13 -9.21 10.01
C ASP A 100 -2.71 -10.59 9.64
N VAL A 101 -3.75 -11.04 10.30
CA VAL A 101 -4.33 -12.39 10.15
C VAL A 101 -5.01 -12.56 8.79
N GLU A 102 -5.98 -11.70 8.46
CA GLU A 102 -6.68 -11.73 7.18
C GLU A 102 -5.88 -11.00 6.11
N ALA A 103 -5.55 -11.71 5.04
CA ALA A 103 -4.72 -11.17 3.99
C ALA A 103 -5.47 -10.23 3.02
N ARG A 104 -6.77 -10.49 2.78
CA ARG A 104 -7.57 -9.75 1.78
C ARG A 104 -9.00 -9.55 2.23
N ASP A 105 -9.60 -8.45 1.80
CA ASP A 105 -11.02 -8.21 1.98
C ASP A 105 -11.89 -8.91 0.91
N LYS A 106 -13.22 -8.75 1.03
CA LYS A 106 -14.19 -9.30 0.07
C LYS A 106 -14.04 -8.77 -1.36
N TYR A 107 -13.39 -7.62 -1.54
CA TYR A 107 -13.10 -7.01 -2.84
C TYR A 107 -11.72 -7.41 -3.38
N LYS A 108 -11.03 -8.37 -2.75
CA LYS A 108 -9.70 -8.87 -3.10
C LYS A 108 -8.56 -7.85 -2.88
N ARG A 109 -8.81 -6.70 -2.23
CA ARG A 109 -7.75 -5.78 -1.84
C ARG A 109 -6.90 -6.42 -0.74
N LEU A 110 -5.60 -6.22 -0.80
CA LEU A 110 -4.70 -6.63 0.29
C LEU A 110 -5.00 -5.79 1.53
N LEU A 111 -5.04 -6.41 2.70
CA LEU A 111 -5.17 -5.74 3.99
C LEU A 111 -3.79 -5.58 4.61
N ALA A 112 -3.40 -4.35 4.97
CA ALA A 112 -2.08 -4.11 5.55
C ALA A 112 -2.02 -2.88 6.45
N TYR A 113 -1.02 -2.88 7.30
CA TYR A 113 -0.44 -1.73 7.97
C TYR A 113 0.71 -1.20 7.13
N ILE A 114 0.83 0.12 7.00
CA ILE A 114 1.83 0.78 6.16
C ILE A 114 2.74 1.65 7.02
N TYR A 115 4.04 1.49 6.84
CA TYR A 115 5.06 2.35 7.41
C TYR A 115 5.85 3.02 6.29
N ARG A 116 6.04 4.34 6.35
CA ARG A 116 6.89 5.07 5.42
C ARG A 116 8.36 4.83 5.80
N THR A 117 9.18 4.35 4.84
CA THR A 117 10.55 3.92 5.16
C THR A 117 11.48 5.04 5.61
N ALA A 118 11.26 6.27 5.12
CA ALA A 118 12.14 7.40 5.38
C ALA A 118 12.23 7.80 6.87
N ASP A 119 11.16 7.59 7.63
CA ASP A 119 11.03 8.04 9.02
C ASP A 119 10.27 7.05 9.91
N ASP A 120 9.99 5.85 9.39
CA ASP A 120 9.20 4.78 10.03
C ASP A 120 7.81 5.26 10.50
N LEU A 121 7.25 6.28 9.83
CA LEU A 121 5.92 6.81 10.14
C LEU A 121 4.85 5.74 9.95
N PHE A 122 4.11 5.43 11.02
CA PHE A 122 2.98 4.51 10.98
C PHE A 122 1.75 5.20 10.38
N VAL A 123 1.55 5.06 9.07
CA VAL A 123 0.57 5.82 8.29
C VAL A 123 -0.86 5.59 8.76
N ASN A 124 -1.25 4.35 9.08
CA ASN A 124 -2.60 4.03 9.55
C ASN A 124 -2.93 4.81 10.84
N ARG A 125 -2.00 4.84 11.77
CA ARG A 125 -2.15 5.56 13.04
C ARG A 125 -2.19 7.08 12.84
N GLU A 126 -1.34 7.58 11.97
CA GLU A 126 -1.25 9.01 11.63
C GLU A 126 -2.60 9.54 11.10
N LEU A 127 -3.24 8.79 10.21
CA LEU A 127 -4.55 9.15 9.67
C LEU A 127 -5.62 9.25 10.75
N LEU A 128 -5.61 8.36 11.75
CA LEU A 128 -6.54 8.42 12.87
C LEU A 128 -6.20 9.56 13.83
N ALA A 129 -4.92 9.75 14.14
CA ALA A 129 -4.45 10.79 15.06
C ALA A 129 -4.71 12.21 14.55
N GLY A 130 -4.69 12.39 13.23
CA GLY A 130 -5.02 13.69 12.59
C GLY A 130 -6.51 13.89 12.32
N GLY A 131 -7.37 12.89 12.61
CA GLY A 131 -8.81 12.97 12.31
C GLY A 131 -9.11 12.93 10.81
N TRP A 132 -8.28 12.26 10.02
CA TRP A 132 -8.49 12.07 8.58
C TRP A 132 -9.46 10.92 8.26
N GLY A 133 -9.70 10.05 9.24
CA GLY A 133 -10.63 8.93 9.18
C GLY A 133 -11.10 8.53 10.57
N VAL A 134 -11.99 7.55 10.62
CA VAL A 134 -12.48 6.93 11.85
C VAL A 134 -11.90 5.55 12.00
N LEU A 135 -11.89 5.02 13.24
CA LEU A 135 -11.53 3.63 13.48
C LEU A 135 -12.56 2.70 12.83
N LEU A 136 -12.07 1.77 12.03
CA LEU A 136 -12.85 0.65 11.49
C LEU A 136 -12.17 -0.65 11.86
N SER A 137 -12.73 -1.38 12.83
CA SER A 137 -12.26 -2.72 13.16
C SER A 137 -12.58 -3.68 12.01
N ILE A 138 -11.56 -4.34 11.50
CA ILE A 138 -11.68 -5.43 10.52
C ILE A 138 -11.38 -6.71 11.29
N GLU A 139 -12.40 -7.54 11.53
CA GLU A 139 -12.28 -8.77 12.31
C GLU A 139 -11.06 -9.59 11.91
N HIS A 140 -10.40 -10.15 12.93
CA HIS A 140 -9.11 -10.83 12.96
C HIS A 140 -7.89 -9.92 12.74
N ASN A 141 -8.02 -8.74 12.13
CA ASN A 141 -6.93 -7.76 11.93
C ASN A 141 -6.96 -6.67 13.01
N ILE A 142 -6.70 -7.04 14.25
CA ILE A 142 -6.87 -6.19 15.44
C ILE A 142 -5.56 -5.91 16.18
N LYS A 143 -4.41 -6.26 15.61
CA LYS A 143 -3.10 -6.14 16.25
C LYS A 143 -2.84 -4.77 16.89
N PHE A 144 -3.31 -3.69 16.26
CA PHE A 144 -3.12 -2.31 16.71
C PHE A 144 -4.43 -1.62 17.13
N GLU A 145 -5.52 -2.36 17.32
CA GLU A 145 -6.84 -1.78 17.58
C GLU A 145 -6.87 -0.85 18.80
N THR A 146 -6.24 -1.25 19.90
CA THR A 146 -6.17 -0.42 21.12
C THR A 146 -5.45 0.90 20.88
N ASP A 147 -4.31 0.89 20.17
CA ASP A 147 -3.55 2.11 19.83
C ASP A 147 -4.34 2.99 18.86
N PHE A 148 -5.00 2.39 17.89
CA PHE A 148 -5.85 3.09 16.94
C PHE A 148 -7.07 3.73 17.59
N ALA A 149 -7.70 3.02 18.54
CA ALA A 149 -8.82 3.58 19.31
C ALA A 149 -8.38 4.79 20.15
N ALA A 150 -7.22 4.70 20.78
CA ALA A 150 -6.65 5.81 21.53
C ALA A 150 -6.32 7.02 20.65
N ALA A 151 -5.72 6.78 19.48
CA ALA A 151 -5.40 7.84 18.52
C ALA A 151 -6.66 8.52 17.98
N SER A 152 -7.66 7.74 17.55
CA SER A 152 -8.95 8.25 17.07
C SER A 152 -9.70 9.03 18.15
N TYR A 153 -9.74 8.51 19.38
CA TYR A 153 -10.36 9.19 20.53
C TYR A 153 -9.67 10.54 20.83
N SER A 154 -8.34 10.57 20.82
CA SER A 154 -7.57 11.80 21.04
C SER A 154 -7.86 12.85 19.97
N ALA A 155 -7.95 12.45 18.69
CA ALA A 155 -8.31 13.33 17.59
C ALA A 155 -9.74 13.91 17.75
N GLN A 156 -10.68 13.08 18.19
CA GLN A 156 -12.05 13.49 18.46
C GLN A 156 -12.11 14.51 19.61
N GLN A 157 -11.42 14.26 20.73
CA GLN A 157 -11.38 15.17 21.88
C GLN A 157 -10.72 16.52 21.51
N ALA A 158 -9.68 16.48 20.65
CA ALA A 158 -8.99 17.66 20.15
C ALA A 158 -9.75 18.36 19.00
N ASN A 159 -10.88 17.81 18.56
CA ASN A 159 -11.70 18.32 17.46
C ASN A 159 -10.88 18.52 16.16
N LEU A 160 -10.09 17.51 15.77
CA LEU A 160 -9.22 17.53 14.60
C LEU A 160 -9.93 16.99 13.35
N GLY A 161 -9.56 17.50 12.18
CA GLY A 161 -9.97 16.97 10.89
C GLY A 161 -11.50 16.88 10.75
N LEU A 162 -12.00 15.68 10.40
CA LEU A 162 -13.43 15.42 10.22
C LEU A 162 -14.27 15.77 11.48
N TRP A 163 -13.69 15.64 12.67
CA TRP A 163 -14.39 15.95 13.93
C TRP A 163 -14.71 17.44 14.09
N ALA A 164 -13.88 18.31 13.52
CA ALA A 164 -14.13 19.76 13.49
C ALA A 164 -15.14 20.17 12.41
N HIS A 165 -15.15 19.49 11.27
CA HIS A 165 -15.78 19.97 10.05
C HIS A 165 -17.04 19.20 9.67
N CYS A 166 -17.16 17.93 10.08
CA CYS A 166 -18.31 17.09 9.75
C CYS A 166 -19.23 16.98 10.97
N ARG A 167 -20.22 17.85 11.01
CA ARG A 167 -21.29 17.74 12.01
C ARG A 167 -22.32 16.74 11.47
N GLY A 168 -22.56 15.66 12.24
CA GLY A 168 -23.65 14.71 12.00
C GLY A 168 -25.00 15.33 12.33
#